data_1e1df58127e001e6ca9eb8e6887391f0
#
_entry.id   1e1df58127e001e6ca9eb8e6887391f0
#
_cell.length_a   1.000
_cell.length_b   1.000
_cell.length_c   1.000
_cell.angle_alpha   90.00
_cell.angle_beta   90.00
_cell.angle_gamma   90.00
#
_symmetry.space_group_name_H-M   'P 1'
#
loop_
_entity.id
_entity.type
_entity.pdbx_description
1 polymer ?
#
loop_
_entity_poly.entity_id
_entity_poly.type
_entity_poly.pdbx_seq_one_letter_code
_entity_poly.pdbx_strand_id
1 'polypeptide(L)'
;MDGGTELYHAVGGMPFFEALVDRFYEGVADDPLLLRLYPDAQDLAPARRKLTLFLAQYWGGPTTYSEERGHPALRMRHAPFEIGSVERDRWLVHMRAAVEALDPPPEAADALLAYFEMAAPSLQNRSS
;
A
#
# COMPACT_ATOMS: atom_id res chain seq x y z
N MET A 1 24.07 3.45 4.11
CA MET A 1 23.32 2.25 3.75
C MET A 1 21.85 2.59 3.59
N ASP A 2 21.26 2.08 2.55
CA ASP A 2 19.84 2.32 2.26
C ASP A 2 19.01 1.17 2.79
N GLY A 3 18.29 1.38 3.90
CA GLY A 3 17.44 0.37 4.49
C GLY A 3 16.32 -0.07 3.57
N GLY A 4 15.87 0.81 2.67
CA GLY A 4 14.84 0.47 1.69
C GLY A 4 15.31 -0.57 0.71
N THR A 5 16.54 -0.44 0.19
CA THR A 5 17.13 -1.43 -0.72
C THR A 5 17.27 -2.78 -0.02
N GLU A 6 17.70 -2.76 1.23
CA GLU A 6 17.83 -3.99 1.98
C GLU A 6 16.48 -4.69 2.18
N LEU A 7 15.43 -3.92 2.48
CA LEU A 7 14.13 -4.51 2.70
C LEU A 7 13.60 -5.17 1.43
N TYR A 8 13.72 -4.50 0.27
CA TYR A 8 13.25 -5.07 -0.98
C TYR A 8 13.86 -6.44 -1.22
N HIS A 9 15.18 -6.55 -1.04
CA HIS A 9 15.86 -7.82 -1.25
C HIS A 9 15.58 -8.83 -0.12
N ALA A 10 15.47 -8.36 1.11
CA ALA A 10 15.25 -9.23 2.26
C ALA A 10 13.92 -9.99 2.18
N VAL A 11 12.90 -9.39 1.56
CA VAL A 11 11.60 -10.04 1.43
C VAL A 11 11.44 -10.84 0.15
N GLY A 12 12.46 -10.83 -0.73
CA GLY A 12 12.42 -11.63 -1.96
C GLY A 12 12.02 -10.85 -3.20
N GLY A 13 12.01 -9.52 -3.16
CA GLY A 13 11.80 -8.69 -4.34
C GLY A 13 10.35 -8.55 -4.76
N MET A 14 10.14 -8.35 -6.05
CA MET A 14 8.82 -8.06 -6.61
C MET A 14 7.74 -9.09 -6.25
N PRO A 15 8.01 -10.40 -6.28
CA PRO A 15 6.97 -11.38 -5.95
C PRO A 15 6.37 -11.17 -4.56
N PHE A 16 7.16 -10.73 -3.58
CA PHE A 16 6.63 -10.44 -2.26
C PHE A 16 5.62 -9.29 -2.33
N PHE A 17 5.98 -8.20 -3.03
CA PHE A 17 5.09 -7.04 -3.10
C PHE A 17 3.82 -7.35 -3.90
N GLU A 18 3.93 -8.17 -4.93
CA GLU A 18 2.74 -8.62 -5.66
C GLU A 18 1.80 -9.42 -4.75
N ALA A 19 2.35 -10.35 -3.98
CA ALA A 19 1.56 -11.17 -3.07
C ALA A 19 0.95 -10.32 -1.94
N LEU A 20 1.72 -9.39 -1.40
CA LEU A 20 1.25 -8.49 -0.34
C LEU A 20 0.05 -7.68 -0.81
N VAL A 21 0.16 -7.08 -1.98
CA VAL A 21 -0.88 -6.22 -2.53
C VAL A 21 -2.11 -7.05 -2.92
N ASP A 22 -1.91 -8.24 -3.48
CA ASP A 22 -3.04 -9.12 -3.79
C ASP A 22 -3.81 -9.49 -2.54
N ARG A 23 -3.11 -9.84 -1.46
CA ARG A 23 -3.76 -10.19 -0.20
C ARG A 23 -4.51 -8.99 0.39
N PHE A 24 -3.89 -7.81 0.32
CA PHE A 24 -4.53 -6.58 0.79
C PHE A 24 -5.86 -6.33 0.04
N TYR A 25 -5.85 -6.45 -1.28
CA TYR A 25 -7.04 -6.17 -2.08
C TYR A 25 -8.12 -7.25 -1.94
N GLU A 26 -7.77 -8.46 -1.52
CA GLU A 26 -8.79 -9.45 -1.15
C GLU A 26 -9.67 -8.90 -0.02
N GLY A 27 -9.06 -8.26 0.97
CA GLY A 27 -9.80 -7.63 2.04
C GLY A 27 -10.61 -6.41 1.59
N VAL A 28 -10.00 -5.58 0.75
CA VAL A 28 -10.68 -4.39 0.22
C VAL A 28 -11.92 -4.77 -0.59
N ALA A 29 -11.80 -5.83 -1.41
CA ALA A 29 -12.92 -6.26 -2.26
C ALA A 29 -14.14 -6.68 -1.43
N ASP A 30 -13.92 -7.16 -0.22
CA ASP A 30 -14.99 -7.57 0.68
C ASP A 30 -15.40 -6.48 1.67
N ASP A 31 -14.84 -5.27 1.53
CA ASP A 31 -15.11 -4.17 2.45
C ASP A 31 -15.77 -3.00 1.70
N PRO A 32 -17.10 -2.91 1.75
CA PRO A 32 -17.82 -1.86 1.01
C PRO A 32 -17.39 -0.43 1.39
N LEU A 33 -16.95 -0.23 2.64
CA LEU A 33 -16.51 1.09 3.09
C LEU A 33 -15.29 1.57 2.33
N LEU A 34 -14.34 0.68 2.05
CA LEU A 34 -13.16 1.03 1.28
C LEU A 34 -13.40 0.91 -0.22
N LEU A 35 -14.16 -0.10 -0.63
CA LEU A 35 -14.36 -0.37 -2.05
C LEU A 35 -14.97 0.83 -2.78
N ARG A 36 -15.82 1.58 -2.10
CA ARG A 36 -16.45 2.78 -2.68
C ARG A 36 -15.46 3.87 -3.06
N LEU A 37 -14.23 3.83 -2.51
CA LEU A 37 -13.20 4.82 -2.84
C LEU A 37 -12.52 4.55 -4.17
N TYR A 38 -12.73 3.37 -4.75
CA TYR A 38 -12.07 3.00 -6.00
C TYR A 38 -13.00 3.29 -7.17
N PRO A 39 -12.50 4.02 -8.20
CA PRO A 39 -13.35 4.41 -9.33
C PRO A 39 -14.00 3.24 -10.06
N ASP A 40 -13.30 2.11 -10.13
CA ASP A 40 -13.86 0.90 -10.73
C ASP A 40 -13.78 -0.23 -9.71
N ALA A 41 -14.88 -0.37 -8.95
CA ALA A 41 -14.95 -1.38 -7.90
C ALA A 41 -14.97 -2.80 -8.43
N GLN A 42 -15.29 -2.99 -9.71
CA GLN A 42 -15.33 -4.32 -10.31
C GLN A 42 -14.00 -4.74 -10.92
N ASP A 43 -13.08 -3.80 -11.11
CA ASP A 43 -11.77 -4.09 -11.65
C ASP A 43 -10.70 -3.35 -10.85
N LEU A 44 -10.12 -4.05 -9.87
CA LEU A 44 -9.09 -3.49 -9.03
C LEU A 44 -7.68 -3.74 -9.57
N ALA A 45 -7.54 -4.37 -10.74
CA ALA A 45 -6.23 -4.68 -11.30
C ALA A 45 -5.36 -3.43 -11.49
N PRO A 46 -5.87 -2.31 -12.03
CA PRO A 46 -5.03 -1.10 -12.13
C PRO A 46 -4.57 -0.59 -10.78
N ALA A 47 -5.44 -0.62 -9.76
CA ALA A 47 -5.07 -0.17 -8.42
C ALA A 47 -4.01 -1.08 -7.81
N ARG A 48 -4.16 -2.40 -7.99
CA ARG A 48 -3.15 -3.37 -7.53
C ARG A 48 -1.80 -3.09 -8.15
N ARG A 49 -1.77 -2.87 -9.47
CA ARG A 49 -0.52 -2.61 -10.17
C ARG A 49 0.16 -1.36 -9.65
N LYS A 50 -0.61 -0.27 -9.48
CA LYS A 50 -0.05 0.99 -8.99
C LYS A 50 0.55 0.85 -7.61
N LEU A 51 -0.17 0.20 -6.69
CA LEU A 51 0.31 0.04 -5.31
C LEU A 51 1.54 -0.87 -5.27
N THR A 52 1.52 -1.97 -6.03
CA THR A 52 2.66 -2.87 -6.09
C THR A 52 3.92 -2.15 -6.57
N LEU A 53 3.82 -1.41 -7.67
CA LEU A 53 4.97 -0.70 -8.22
C LEU A 53 5.46 0.40 -7.30
N PHE A 54 4.53 1.12 -6.64
CA PHE A 54 4.91 2.17 -5.71
C PHE A 54 5.66 1.59 -4.50
N LEU A 55 5.12 0.53 -3.89
CA LEU A 55 5.76 -0.06 -2.71
C LEU A 55 7.12 -0.66 -3.05
N ALA A 56 7.22 -1.36 -4.19
CA ALA A 56 8.50 -1.92 -4.60
C ALA A 56 9.54 -0.82 -4.76
N GLN A 57 9.18 0.28 -5.41
CA GLN A 57 10.10 1.41 -5.60
C GLN A 57 10.46 2.06 -4.26
N TYR A 58 9.48 2.28 -3.40
CA TYR A 58 9.73 2.91 -2.09
C TYR A 58 10.77 2.13 -1.29
N TRP A 59 10.73 0.81 -1.36
CA TRP A 59 11.60 -0.05 -0.57
C TRP A 59 12.87 -0.47 -1.30
N GLY A 60 13.22 0.22 -2.38
CA GLY A 60 14.52 0.06 -3.04
C GLY A 60 14.52 -0.81 -4.28
N GLY A 61 13.35 -1.18 -4.78
CA GLY A 61 13.22 -1.94 -6.02
C GLY A 61 13.22 -1.06 -7.26
N PRO A 62 12.72 -1.60 -8.39
CA PRO A 62 12.71 -0.87 -9.66
C PRO A 62 11.94 0.45 -9.58
N THR A 63 12.36 1.43 -10.36
CA THR A 63 11.73 2.75 -10.40
C THR A 63 10.61 2.84 -11.44
N THR A 64 9.99 1.72 -11.73
CA THR A 64 8.93 1.62 -12.74
C THR A 64 7.78 2.58 -12.46
N TYR A 65 7.39 2.73 -11.19
CA TYR A 65 6.31 3.65 -10.84
C TYR A 65 6.60 5.06 -11.33
N SER A 66 7.80 5.59 -10.99
CA SER A 66 8.17 6.95 -11.38
C SER A 66 8.33 7.09 -12.88
N GLU A 67 8.83 6.05 -13.55
CA GLU A 67 8.97 6.06 -15.00
C GLU A 67 7.63 6.16 -15.72
N GLU A 68 6.60 5.54 -15.18
CA GLU A 68 5.28 5.54 -15.78
C GLU A 68 4.42 6.72 -15.34
N ARG A 69 4.54 7.16 -14.08
CA ARG A 69 3.61 8.10 -13.48
C ARG A 69 4.26 9.38 -12.93
N GLY A 70 5.58 9.46 -12.90
CA GLY A 70 6.28 10.59 -12.33
C GLY A 70 6.32 10.54 -10.80
N HIS A 71 6.42 11.71 -10.17
CA HIS A 71 6.50 11.79 -8.71
C HIS A 71 5.25 11.21 -8.07
N PRO A 72 5.38 10.42 -6.98
CA PRO A 72 4.21 9.83 -6.32
C PRO A 72 3.15 10.84 -5.87
N ALA A 73 3.54 11.95 -5.23
CA ALA A 73 2.62 13.02 -4.82
C ALA A 73 1.35 12.45 -4.19
N LEU A 74 1.49 11.58 -3.19
CA LEU A 74 0.39 10.77 -2.69
C LEU A 74 -0.78 11.61 -2.16
N ARG A 75 -0.50 12.67 -1.40
CA ARG A 75 -1.58 13.49 -0.85
C ARG A 75 -2.41 14.16 -1.95
N MET A 76 -1.73 14.66 -2.99
CA MET A 76 -2.41 15.30 -4.11
C MET A 76 -3.27 14.29 -4.87
N ARG A 77 -2.74 13.07 -5.09
CA ARG A 77 -3.46 12.04 -5.83
C ARG A 77 -4.66 11.51 -5.07
N HIS A 78 -4.64 11.59 -3.74
CA HIS A 78 -5.74 11.13 -2.90
C HIS A 78 -6.74 12.22 -2.54
N ALA A 79 -6.44 13.49 -2.87
CA ALA A 79 -7.31 14.61 -2.53
C ALA A 79 -8.76 14.44 -3.03
N PRO A 80 -9.01 13.88 -4.22
CA PRO A 80 -10.40 13.69 -4.68
C PRO A 80 -11.22 12.68 -3.87
N PHE A 81 -10.57 11.86 -3.03
CA PHE A 81 -11.25 10.81 -2.28
C PHE A 81 -11.51 11.26 -0.85
N GLU A 82 -12.64 10.83 -0.30
CA GLU A 82 -13.01 11.19 1.08
C GLU A 82 -12.39 10.17 2.04
N ILE A 83 -11.27 10.54 2.65
CA ILE A 83 -10.53 9.67 3.56
C ILE A 83 -10.59 10.25 4.96
N GLY A 84 -11.48 9.69 5.79
CA GLY A 84 -11.58 10.05 7.20
C GLY A 84 -10.89 9.01 8.07
N SER A 85 -11.11 9.10 9.39
CA SER A 85 -10.48 8.18 10.33
C SER A 85 -10.97 6.75 10.16
N VAL A 86 -12.23 6.56 9.78
CA VAL A 86 -12.78 5.22 9.59
C VAL A 86 -12.13 4.54 8.39
N GLU A 87 -12.03 5.24 7.26
CA GLU A 87 -11.37 4.70 6.07
C GLU A 87 -9.90 4.40 6.35
N ARG A 88 -9.21 5.32 7.03
CA ARG A 88 -7.82 5.12 7.42
C ARG A 88 -7.66 3.84 8.27
N ASP A 89 -8.49 3.68 9.28
CA ASP A 89 -8.39 2.55 10.19
C ASP A 89 -8.69 1.23 9.49
N ARG A 90 -9.70 1.21 8.61
CA ARG A 90 -10.03 0.00 7.86
C ARG A 90 -8.91 -0.37 6.90
N TRP A 91 -8.32 0.62 6.25
CA TRP A 91 -7.18 0.39 5.36
C TRP A 91 -6.03 -0.28 6.12
N LEU A 92 -5.72 0.23 7.32
CA LEU A 92 -4.65 -0.33 8.14
C LEU A 92 -4.96 -1.74 8.60
N VAL A 93 -6.22 -2.06 8.93
CA VAL A 93 -6.60 -3.41 9.31
C VAL A 93 -6.27 -4.38 8.18
N HIS A 94 -6.64 -4.04 6.95
CA HIS A 94 -6.41 -4.94 5.81
C HIS A 94 -4.93 -5.05 5.47
N MET A 95 -4.18 -3.94 5.55
CA MET A 95 -2.76 -3.99 5.24
C MET A 95 -1.99 -4.76 6.31
N ARG A 96 -2.33 -4.57 7.58
CA ARG A 96 -1.70 -5.34 8.67
C ARG A 96 -1.96 -6.84 8.49
N ALA A 97 -3.20 -7.21 8.16
CA ALA A 97 -3.54 -8.61 7.94
C ALA A 97 -2.74 -9.19 6.76
N ALA A 98 -2.54 -8.39 5.71
CA ALA A 98 -1.76 -8.83 4.56
C ALA A 98 -0.29 -9.07 4.93
N VAL A 99 0.32 -8.16 5.67
CA VAL A 99 1.70 -8.33 6.12
C VAL A 99 1.83 -9.58 6.97
N GLU A 100 0.90 -9.78 7.91
CA GLU A 100 0.94 -10.95 8.78
C GLU A 100 0.76 -12.25 8.01
N ALA A 101 -0.09 -12.25 7.00
CA ALA A 101 -0.34 -13.45 6.19
C ALA A 101 0.90 -13.86 5.39
N LEU A 102 1.71 -12.91 4.94
CA LEU A 102 2.91 -13.20 4.19
C LEU A 102 4.09 -13.57 5.08
N ASP A 103 4.01 -13.25 6.36
CA ASP A 103 5.00 -13.62 7.38
C ASP A 103 6.45 -13.31 6.95
N PRO A 104 6.75 -12.05 6.60
CA PRO A 104 8.13 -11.69 6.25
C PRO A 104 9.04 -11.73 7.47
N PRO A 105 10.38 -11.63 7.29
CA PRO A 105 11.27 -11.54 8.44
C PRO A 105 10.81 -10.45 9.42
N PRO A 106 10.97 -10.68 10.75
CA PRO A 106 10.41 -9.74 11.74
C PRO A 106 10.85 -8.29 11.54
N GLU A 107 12.09 -8.05 11.18
CA GLU A 107 12.58 -6.70 10.96
C GLU A 107 11.88 -6.04 9.77
N ALA A 108 11.63 -6.80 8.71
CA ALA A 108 10.90 -6.30 7.55
C ALA A 108 9.44 -6.04 7.91
N ALA A 109 8.80 -6.95 8.66
CA ALA A 109 7.42 -6.75 9.10
C ALA A 109 7.30 -5.46 9.92
N ASP A 110 8.20 -5.23 10.87
CA ASP A 110 8.19 -4.04 11.69
C ASP A 110 8.34 -2.77 10.86
N ALA A 111 9.25 -2.78 9.89
CA ALA A 111 9.48 -1.62 9.04
C ALA A 111 8.26 -1.33 8.15
N LEU A 112 7.67 -2.37 7.57
CA LEU A 112 6.49 -2.21 6.73
C LEU A 112 5.32 -1.65 7.54
N LEU A 113 5.04 -2.21 8.71
CA LEU A 113 3.93 -1.76 9.53
C LEU A 113 4.14 -0.33 10.03
N ALA A 114 5.37 0.01 10.43
CA ALA A 114 5.67 1.36 10.86
C ALA A 114 5.44 2.37 9.74
N TYR A 115 5.84 2.02 8.52
CA TYR A 115 5.62 2.88 7.37
C TYR A 115 4.11 3.08 7.12
N PHE A 116 3.33 2.00 7.11
CA PHE A 116 1.90 2.12 6.83
C PHE A 116 1.18 2.90 7.92
N GLU A 117 1.57 2.72 9.19
CA GLU A 117 0.97 3.46 10.30
C GLU A 117 1.27 4.95 10.22
N MET A 118 2.38 5.33 9.61
CA MET A 118 2.72 6.74 9.38
C MET A 118 2.04 7.28 8.12
N ALA A 119 2.01 6.48 7.04
CA ALA A 119 1.55 6.96 5.75
C ALA A 119 0.03 7.11 5.68
N ALA A 120 -0.73 6.18 6.27
CA ALA A 120 -2.19 6.21 6.18
C ALA A 120 -2.77 7.49 6.79
N PRO A 121 -2.38 7.91 8.01
CA PRO A 121 -2.88 9.18 8.53
C PRO A 121 -2.51 10.39 7.67
N SER A 122 -1.35 10.35 7.00
CA SER A 122 -0.91 11.46 6.17
C SER A 122 -1.80 11.65 4.94
N LEU A 123 -2.54 10.62 4.54
CA LEU A 123 -3.48 10.70 3.40
C LEU A 123 -4.91 11.03 3.84
N GLN A 124 -5.17 11.06 5.14
CA GLN A 124 -6.49 11.42 5.65
C GLN A 124 -6.76 12.89 5.32
N ASN A 125 -7.93 13.15 4.74
CA ASN A 125 -8.30 14.51 4.33
C ASN A 125 -9.68 14.92 4.86
N ARG A 126 -10.25 14.18 5.78
CA ARG A 126 -11.47 14.51 6.51
C ARG A 126 -11.21 14.37 7.99
N SER A 127 -11.88 15.18 8.80
CA SER A 127 -11.65 15.20 10.24
C SER A 127 -12.21 13.98 10.98
N SER A 128 -13.03 13.19 10.32
CA SER A 128 -13.59 12.00 10.94
C SER A 128 -14.01 10.97 9.92
#